data_6cd1ae7488dd4f60adaba5e256c3aa41
#
_entry.id   6cd1ae7488dd4f60adaba5e256c3aa41
#
_cell.length_a   1.000
_cell.length_b   1.000
_cell.length_c   1.000
_cell.angle_alpha   90.00
_cell.angle_beta   90.00
_cell.angle_gamma   90.00
#
_symmetry.space_group_name_H-M   'P 1'
#
loop_
_entity.id
_entity.type
_entity.pdbx_description
1 polymer ?
#
loop_
_entity_poly.entity_id
_entity_poly.type
_entity_poly.pdbx_seq_one_letter_code
_entity_poly.pdbx_strand_id
1 'polypeptide(L)'
;MKFTKMQAYGNDYVYIDAIHQELNNLPELARFVSNRHFAIGSDGMVLICPSDKGDFRMRMFNPDGSEGEMCGNALRSVAKYVYDHRLTDKTELVIETLGGMQKLKLFIEEGNPPGIRREDVVEGHGYAANIQADIGEPRLDTKVIPVAAELPQFVEQPVQVNDRLFHMTAVSWGNPHCAMFVENVSELDVEKYGKSIEYMTELFPNKTNVTFVEFVRRDYLKIREWERGTGETIGCGTGCCTAVVAGVLTNRCDRKVTVEQIGGPLEIEWDEETNHMFMKGPSHTVFEAEIDVSQIM
;
A
#
# COMPACT_ATOMS: atom_id res chain seq x y z
N MET A 1 14.65 -21.33 -9.74
CA MET A 1 13.60 -20.31 -9.86
C MET A 1 14.25 -18.93 -9.86
N LYS A 2 14.01 -18.14 -10.90
CA LYS A 2 14.43 -16.73 -10.97
C LYS A 2 13.43 -15.85 -10.23
N PHE A 3 13.92 -14.83 -9.55
CA PHE A 3 13.09 -13.88 -8.82
C PHE A 3 13.72 -12.50 -8.77
N THR A 4 12.89 -11.49 -8.51
CA THR A 4 13.30 -10.12 -8.24
C THR A 4 12.84 -9.73 -6.84
N LYS A 5 13.75 -9.24 -6.00
CA LYS A 5 13.42 -8.64 -4.72
C LYS A 5 13.09 -7.18 -4.92
N MET A 6 11.87 -6.78 -4.55
CA MET A 6 11.45 -5.38 -4.64
C MET A 6 10.81 -4.92 -3.34
N GLN A 7 10.80 -3.61 -3.12
CA GLN A 7 10.13 -3.01 -1.97
C GLN A 7 9.51 -1.65 -2.33
N ALA A 8 8.47 -1.28 -1.61
CA ALA A 8 7.92 0.06 -1.57
C ALA A 8 7.65 0.44 -0.11
N TYR A 9 8.36 1.47 0.35
CA TYR A 9 8.26 1.96 1.75
C TYR A 9 8.55 0.87 2.79
N GLY A 10 9.56 0.01 2.53
CA GLY A 10 9.98 -1.08 3.41
C GLY A 10 9.08 -2.32 3.39
N ASN A 11 7.93 -2.27 2.74
CA ASN A 11 7.11 -3.45 2.50
C ASN A 11 7.69 -4.23 1.31
N ASP A 12 8.33 -5.36 1.60
CA ASP A 12 9.22 -6.07 0.70
C ASP A 12 8.68 -7.45 0.29
N TYR A 13 8.67 -7.71 -1.01
CA TYR A 13 8.19 -8.98 -1.57
C TYR A 13 9.20 -9.63 -2.51
N VAL A 14 9.03 -10.94 -2.70
CA VAL A 14 9.68 -11.73 -3.74
C VAL A 14 8.77 -11.77 -4.96
N TYR A 15 9.17 -11.15 -6.07
CA TYR A 15 8.42 -11.09 -7.32
C TYR A 15 8.91 -12.17 -8.28
N ILE A 16 7.98 -12.91 -8.88
CA ILE A 16 8.28 -14.00 -9.79
C ILE A 16 7.46 -13.82 -11.06
N ASP A 17 8.13 -13.83 -12.20
CA ASP A 17 7.51 -13.88 -13.51
C ASP A 17 6.93 -15.29 -13.74
N ALA A 18 5.64 -15.43 -13.51
CA ALA A 18 4.88 -16.66 -13.74
C ALA A 18 4.30 -16.74 -15.17
N ILE A 19 4.67 -15.80 -16.06
CA ILE A 19 4.37 -15.90 -17.49
C ILE A 19 5.37 -16.86 -18.16
N HIS A 20 6.65 -16.81 -17.71
CA HIS A 20 7.74 -17.57 -18.30
C HIS A 20 8.29 -18.68 -17.39
N GLN A 21 7.75 -18.83 -16.18
CA GLN A 21 8.14 -19.88 -15.23
C GLN A 21 6.93 -20.65 -14.73
N GLU A 22 6.97 -21.99 -14.78
CA GLU A 22 5.98 -22.85 -14.15
C GLU A 22 6.30 -23.00 -12.66
N LEU A 23 5.31 -22.80 -11.83
CA LEU A 23 5.42 -22.87 -10.37
C LEU A 23 4.33 -23.77 -9.82
N ASN A 24 4.73 -24.63 -8.89
CA ASN A 24 3.83 -25.56 -8.22
C ASN A 24 3.83 -25.28 -6.71
N ASN A 25 2.83 -25.81 -6.00
CA ASN A 25 2.73 -25.72 -4.55
C ASN A 25 2.94 -24.30 -3.99
N LEU A 26 2.22 -23.32 -4.56
CA LEU A 26 2.40 -21.89 -4.28
C LEU A 26 2.32 -21.53 -2.79
N PRO A 27 1.43 -22.10 -1.96
CA PRO A 27 1.41 -21.80 -0.53
C PRO A 27 2.72 -22.16 0.18
N GLU A 28 3.30 -23.33 -0.14
CA GLU A 28 4.55 -23.79 0.47
C GLU A 28 5.75 -22.99 -0.05
N LEU A 29 5.73 -22.66 -1.34
CA LEU A 29 6.73 -21.78 -1.96
C LEU A 29 6.73 -20.41 -1.28
N ALA A 30 5.56 -19.83 -1.02
CA ALA A 30 5.45 -18.56 -0.34
C ALA A 30 5.99 -18.60 1.09
N ARG A 31 5.67 -19.66 1.87
CA ARG A 31 6.25 -19.88 3.21
C ARG A 31 7.76 -19.95 3.17
N PHE A 32 8.30 -20.70 2.20
CA PHE A 32 9.74 -20.86 2.06
C PHE A 32 10.42 -19.53 1.71
N VAL A 33 10.05 -18.89 0.59
CA VAL A 33 10.75 -17.68 0.13
C VAL A 33 10.63 -16.52 1.11
N SER A 34 9.54 -16.46 1.89
CA SER A 34 9.30 -15.41 2.88
C SER A 34 10.13 -15.59 4.17
N ASN A 35 10.70 -16.77 4.40
CA ASN A 35 11.47 -17.03 5.61
C ASN A 35 12.77 -16.23 5.62
N ARG A 36 12.89 -15.29 6.57
CA ARG A 36 14.03 -14.34 6.66
C ARG A 36 15.33 -14.99 7.16
N HIS A 37 15.26 -16.21 7.71
CA HIS A 37 16.42 -16.89 8.28
C HIS A 37 16.92 -18.06 7.43
N PHE A 38 16.04 -18.70 6.66
CA PHE A 38 16.36 -19.94 5.95
C PHE A 38 16.20 -19.83 4.43
N ALA A 39 15.71 -18.67 3.92
CA ALA A 39 15.57 -18.46 2.49
C ALA A 39 15.83 -16.98 2.12
N ILE A 40 14.99 -16.38 1.26
CA ILE A 40 15.18 -15.01 0.78
C ILE A 40 14.77 -13.99 1.84
N GLY A 41 13.66 -14.25 2.54
CA GLY A 41 13.06 -13.35 3.52
C GLY A 41 12.27 -12.20 2.88
N SER A 42 10.99 -12.09 3.25
CA SER A 42 10.09 -11.04 2.72
C SER A 42 8.78 -11.00 3.50
N ASP A 43 7.97 -9.98 3.23
CA ASP A 43 6.59 -9.87 3.70
C ASP A 43 5.63 -10.75 2.89
N GLY A 44 6.14 -11.47 1.88
CA GLY A 44 5.38 -12.40 1.07
C GLY A 44 5.96 -12.60 -0.32
N MET A 45 5.18 -13.27 -1.17
CA MET A 45 5.50 -13.59 -2.55
C MET A 45 4.45 -13.00 -3.49
N VAL A 46 4.88 -12.46 -4.62
CA VAL A 46 4.01 -11.91 -5.67
C VAL A 46 4.31 -12.58 -7.00
N LEU A 47 3.27 -13.09 -7.65
CA LEU A 47 3.35 -13.67 -8.98
C LEU A 47 2.79 -12.68 -10.00
N ILE A 48 3.52 -12.49 -11.09
CA ILE A 48 3.09 -11.74 -12.27
C ILE A 48 2.62 -12.77 -13.30
N CYS A 49 1.31 -12.80 -13.52
CA CYS A 49 0.65 -13.80 -14.35
C CYS A 49 0.03 -13.14 -15.60
N PRO A 50 -0.25 -13.91 -16.68
CA PRO A 50 -1.10 -13.43 -17.75
C PRO A 50 -2.53 -13.19 -17.24
N SER A 51 -3.28 -12.30 -17.91
CA SER A 51 -4.68 -12.00 -17.62
C SER A 51 -5.51 -11.99 -18.91
N ASP A 52 -6.73 -12.49 -18.81
CA ASP A 52 -7.72 -12.35 -19.88
C ASP A 52 -8.59 -11.09 -19.74
N LYS A 53 -8.45 -10.36 -18.63
CA LYS A 53 -9.29 -9.21 -18.28
C LYS A 53 -8.53 -7.90 -18.21
N GLY A 54 -7.23 -7.95 -18.00
CA GLY A 54 -6.34 -6.79 -17.89
C GLY A 54 -5.05 -7.02 -18.66
N ASP A 55 -4.07 -6.11 -18.47
CA ASP A 55 -2.77 -6.27 -19.08
C ASP A 55 -1.98 -7.41 -18.43
N PHE A 56 -2.10 -7.52 -17.09
CA PHE A 56 -1.48 -8.57 -16.27
C PHE A 56 -2.38 -8.92 -15.10
N ARG A 57 -2.06 -10.04 -14.44
CA ARG A 57 -2.68 -10.44 -13.18
C ARG A 57 -1.63 -10.53 -12.08
N MET A 58 -1.88 -9.87 -10.96
CA MET A 58 -1.12 -10.00 -9.72
C MET A 58 -1.77 -11.06 -8.83
N ARG A 59 -1.00 -12.04 -8.39
CA ARG A 59 -1.35 -12.92 -7.29
C ARG A 59 -0.35 -12.73 -6.17
N MET A 60 -0.81 -12.46 -4.97
CA MET A 60 0.07 -12.27 -3.82
C MET A 60 -0.20 -13.31 -2.75
N PHE A 61 0.85 -13.73 -2.07
CA PHE A 61 0.80 -14.71 -1.00
C PHE A 61 1.49 -14.15 0.24
N ASN A 62 0.82 -14.29 1.38
CA ASN A 62 1.37 -13.93 2.67
C ASN A 62 2.46 -14.92 3.12
N PRO A 63 3.26 -14.60 4.15
CA PRO A 63 4.30 -15.52 4.66
C PRO A 63 3.76 -16.84 5.21
N ASP A 64 2.47 -16.91 5.57
CA ASP A 64 1.79 -18.13 6.01
C ASP A 64 1.28 -19.02 4.86
N GLY A 65 1.47 -18.57 3.60
CA GLY A 65 1.03 -19.24 2.39
C GLY A 65 -0.41 -18.94 1.98
N SER A 66 -1.16 -18.14 2.71
CA SER A 66 -2.49 -17.70 2.31
C SER A 66 -2.40 -16.70 1.15
N GLU A 67 -3.36 -16.76 0.21
CA GLU A 67 -3.45 -15.79 -0.89
C GLU A 67 -4.17 -14.53 -0.44
N GLY A 68 -3.54 -13.37 -0.61
CA GLY A 68 -4.08 -12.07 -0.24
C GLY A 68 -4.84 -11.41 -1.40
N GLU A 69 -5.80 -10.55 -1.08
CA GLU A 69 -6.65 -9.92 -2.08
C GLU A 69 -5.91 -8.85 -2.89
N MET A 70 -5.21 -7.95 -2.22
CA MET A 70 -4.49 -6.82 -2.84
C MET A 70 -3.57 -6.14 -1.81
N CYS A 71 -2.46 -5.61 -2.30
CA CYS A 71 -1.56 -4.71 -1.57
C CYS A 71 -1.12 -3.58 -2.52
N GLY A 72 -1.40 -2.33 -2.15
CA GLY A 72 -1.07 -1.17 -2.99
C GLY A 72 0.44 -1.01 -3.25
N ASN A 73 1.29 -1.37 -2.28
CA ASN A 73 2.74 -1.38 -2.43
C ASN A 73 3.19 -2.44 -3.45
N ALA A 74 2.68 -3.66 -3.31
CA ALA A 74 2.97 -4.75 -4.23
C ALA A 74 2.47 -4.44 -5.66
N LEU A 75 1.30 -3.83 -5.77
CA LEU A 75 0.71 -3.44 -7.05
C LEU A 75 1.58 -2.44 -7.81
N ARG A 76 2.12 -1.41 -7.13
CA ARG A 76 3.07 -0.46 -7.76
C ARG A 76 4.36 -1.16 -8.20
N SER A 77 4.85 -2.11 -7.40
CA SER A 77 6.02 -2.90 -7.77
C SER A 77 5.77 -3.78 -8.99
N VAL A 78 4.59 -4.41 -9.12
CA VAL A 78 4.21 -5.16 -10.34
C VAL A 78 4.21 -4.26 -11.57
N ALA A 79 3.60 -3.08 -11.49
CA ALA A 79 3.56 -2.14 -12.61
C ALA A 79 4.97 -1.69 -13.03
N LYS A 80 5.84 -1.40 -12.05
CA LYS A 80 7.26 -1.13 -12.32
C LYS A 80 7.95 -2.33 -12.96
N TYR A 81 7.77 -3.52 -12.40
CA TYR A 81 8.40 -4.74 -12.89
C TYR A 81 8.09 -4.97 -14.37
N VAL A 82 6.82 -4.97 -14.74
CA VAL A 82 6.41 -5.32 -16.11
C VAL A 82 6.93 -4.31 -17.15
N TYR A 83 7.08 -3.05 -16.77
CA TYR A 83 7.67 -2.03 -17.62
C TYR A 83 9.19 -2.18 -17.70
N ASP A 84 9.88 -2.21 -16.58
CA ASP A 84 11.34 -2.22 -16.49
C ASP A 84 11.94 -3.52 -17.10
N HIS A 85 11.20 -4.66 -17.01
CA HIS A 85 11.58 -5.96 -17.62
C HIS A 85 11.04 -6.16 -19.04
N ARG A 86 10.47 -5.14 -19.67
CA ARG A 86 10.01 -5.21 -21.08
C ARG A 86 8.89 -6.19 -21.36
N LEU A 87 8.09 -6.49 -20.38
CA LEU A 87 6.87 -7.25 -20.61
C LEU A 87 5.80 -6.38 -21.30
N THR A 88 5.94 -5.05 -21.22
CA THR A 88 5.08 -4.06 -21.88
C THR A 88 5.79 -2.71 -22.03
N ASP A 89 5.38 -1.93 -23.07
CA ASP A 89 5.77 -0.54 -23.25
C ASP A 89 4.66 0.45 -22.83
N LYS A 90 3.54 -0.07 -22.30
CA LYS A 90 2.42 0.76 -21.85
C LYS A 90 2.77 1.50 -20.57
N THR A 91 2.39 2.77 -20.50
CA THR A 91 2.50 3.62 -19.31
C THR A 91 1.20 3.75 -18.52
N GLU A 92 0.10 3.21 -19.06
CA GLU A 92 -1.17 3.05 -18.36
C GLU A 92 -1.53 1.56 -18.38
N LEU A 93 -1.74 1.00 -17.20
CA LEU A 93 -1.92 -0.44 -17.01
C LEU A 93 -3.21 -0.71 -16.24
N VAL A 94 -3.83 -1.84 -16.58
CA VAL A 94 -4.93 -2.43 -15.82
C VAL A 94 -4.47 -3.78 -15.30
N ILE A 95 -4.30 -3.91 -13.99
CA ILE A 95 -3.84 -5.13 -13.32
C ILE A 95 -5.03 -5.82 -12.66
N GLU A 96 -5.26 -7.09 -13.01
CA GLU A 96 -6.23 -7.95 -12.33
C GLU A 96 -5.67 -8.39 -10.98
N THR A 97 -6.48 -8.28 -9.92
CA THR A 97 -6.19 -8.81 -8.58
C THR A 97 -7.40 -9.54 -8.03
N LEU A 98 -7.28 -10.27 -6.92
CA LEU A 98 -8.45 -10.82 -6.23
C LEU A 98 -9.38 -9.73 -5.70
N GLY A 99 -8.84 -8.55 -5.37
CA GLY A 99 -9.61 -7.37 -4.96
C GLY A 99 -10.25 -6.58 -6.11
N GLY A 100 -10.14 -7.07 -7.37
CA GLY A 100 -10.70 -6.42 -8.55
C GLY A 100 -9.65 -5.87 -9.52
N MET A 101 -10.13 -5.09 -10.50
CA MET A 101 -9.28 -4.47 -11.52
C MET A 101 -8.69 -3.15 -11.00
N GLN A 102 -7.39 -3.02 -11.11
CA GLN A 102 -6.64 -1.86 -10.60
C GLN A 102 -6.01 -1.08 -11.75
N LYS A 103 -6.26 0.23 -11.79
CA LYS A 103 -5.70 1.12 -12.80
C LYS A 103 -4.45 1.81 -12.27
N LEU A 104 -3.38 1.78 -13.06
CA LEU A 104 -2.11 2.41 -12.71
C LEU A 104 -1.59 3.24 -13.86
N LYS A 105 -0.89 4.30 -13.51
CA LYS A 105 -0.16 5.16 -14.44
C LYS A 105 1.30 5.23 -14.02
N LEU A 106 2.20 4.98 -14.98
CA LEU A 106 3.64 5.00 -14.78
C LEU A 106 4.21 6.36 -15.21
N PHE A 107 5.14 6.86 -14.43
CA PHE A 107 5.93 8.06 -14.73
C PHE A 107 7.35 7.62 -15.02
N ILE A 108 7.75 7.79 -16.28
CA ILE A 108 8.99 7.26 -16.81
C ILE A 108 10.08 8.32 -16.72
N GLU A 109 11.25 7.91 -16.26
CA GLU A 109 12.48 8.71 -16.30
C GLU A 109 13.49 8.08 -17.26
N GLU A 110 14.34 8.92 -17.85
CA GLU A 110 15.45 8.47 -18.69
C GLU A 110 16.52 7.79 -17.84
N GLY A 111 17.18 6.81 -18.43
CA GLY A 111 18.28 6.07 -17.79
C GLY A 111 17.98 4.60 -17.62
N ASN A 112 18.83 3.94 -16.86
CA ASN A 112 18.73 2.50 -16.63
C ASN A 112 17.99 2.24 -15.32
N PRO A 113 17.08 1.23 -15.26
CA PRO A 113 16.38 0.86 -14.06
C PRO A 113 17.36 0.41 -12.96
N PRO A 114 17.35 1.04 -11.79
CA PRO A 114 18.18 0.59 -10.67
C PRO A 114 17.82 -0.82 -10.21
N GLY A 115 18.82 -1.64 -9.88
CA GLY A 115 18.64 -2.99 -9.33
C GLY A 115 18.41 -4.10 -10.35
N ILE A 116 18.26 -3.79 -11.63
CA ILE A 116 18.18 -4.76 -12.73
C ILE A 116 19.59 -5.10 -13.23
N ARG A 117 19.81 -6.34 -13.62
CA ARG A 117 21.10 -6.77 -14.19
C ARG A 117 21.43 -6.00 -15.46
N ARG A 118 22.70 -5.64 -15.61
CA ARG A 118 23.14 -4.83 -16.79
C ARG A 118 22.84 -5.50 -18.12
N GLU A 119 22.88 -6.81 -18.20
CA GLU A 119 22.59 -7.61 -19.39
C GLU A 119 21.12 -7.56 -19.81
N ASP A 120 20.21 -7.28 -18.86
CA ASP A 120 18.77 -7.19 -19.09
C ASP A 120 18.30 -5.74 -19.34
N VAL A 121 19.21 -4.76 -19.24
CA VAL A 121 18.93 -3.35 -19.48
C VAL A 121 18.95 -3.04 -20.98
N VAL A 122 17.89 -2.41 -21.48
CA VAL A 122 17.83 -1.92 -22.86
C VAL A 122 18.04 -0.40 -22.86
N GLU A 123 19.07 0.06 -23.53
CA GLU A 123 19.40 1.49 -23.66
C GLU A 123 18.25 2.28 -24.30
N GLY A 124 17.98 3.47 -23.75
CA GLY A 124 17.03 4.44 -24.32
C GLY A 124 15.55 4.21 -23.97
N HIS A 125 15.22 3.17 -23.18
CA HIS A 125 13.82 2.95 -22.80
C HIS A 125 13.37 3.78 -21.57
N GLY A 126 14.29 4.07 -20.67
CA GLY A 126 13.97 4.62 -19.37
C GLY A 126 13.41 3.55 -18.38
N TYR A 127 12.92 4.01 -17.25
CA TYR A 127 12.36 3.15 -16.20
C TYR A 127 11.20 3.81 -15.49
N ALA A 128 10.31 3.03 -14.89
CA ALA A 128 9.20 3.53 -14.08
C ALA A 128 9.72 4.05 -12.74
N ALA A 129 9.90 5.37 -12.62
CA ALA A 129 10.41 6.03 -11.44
C ALA A 129 9.32 6.18 -10.36
N ASN A 130 8.11 6.53 -10.77
CA ASN A 130 6.93 6.63 -9.91
C ASN A 130 5.72 5.94 -10.55
N ILE A 131 4.85 5.44 -9.70
CA ILE A 131 3.62 4.77 -10.11
C ILE A 131 2.45 5.37 -9.34
N GLN A 132 1.42 5.79 -10.05
CA GLN A 132 0.16 6.27 -9.51
C GLN A 132 -0.87 5.14 -9.59
N ALA A 133 -1.51 4.86 -8.47
CA ALA A 133 -2.63 3.92 -8.39
C ALA A 133 -3.93 4.68 -8.13
N ASP A 134 -5.00 4.28 -8.81
CA ASP A 134 -6.36 4.71 -8.53
C ASP A 134 -6.92 3.83 -7.39
N ILE A 135 -7.18 4.44 -6.24
CA ILE A 135 -7.67 3.76 -5.04
C ILE A 135 -9.21 3.74 -4.99
N GLY A 136 -9.86 4.45 -5.91
CA GLY A 136 -11.31 4.63 -5.93
C GLY A 136 -11.79 5.73 -5.00
N GLU A 137 -13.09 5.74 -4.73
CA GLU A 137 -13.74 6.77 -3.90
C GLU A 137 -13.63 6.45 -2.40
N PRO A 138 -13.40 7.46 -1.54
CA PRO A 138 -13.48 7.29 -0.08
C PRO A 138 -14.91 6.98 0.35
N ARG A 139 -15.10 5.93 1.11
CA ARG A 139 -16.41 5.58 1.69
C ARG A 139 -16.53 6.19 3.07
N LEU A 140 -17.50 7.09 3.25
CA LEU A 140 -17.67 7.91 4.46
C LEU A 140 -18.90 7.50 5.29
N ASP A 141 -19.80 6.68 4.73
CA ASP A 141 -20.99 6.20 5.44
C ASP A 141 -20.59 5.31 6.63
N THR A 142 -21.02 5.70 7.84
CA THR A 142 -20.70 4.99 9.09
C THR A 142 -21.10 3.51 9.06
N LYS A 143 -22.16 3.16 8.33
CA LYS A 143 -22.63 1.77 8.19
C LYS A 143 -21.70 0.93 7.31
N VAL A 144 -21.03 1.58 6.35
CA VAL A 144 -20.11 0.92 5.42
C VAL A 144 -18.72 0.75 6.02
N ILE A 145 -18.29 1.67 6.91
CA ILE A 145 -16.94 1.66 7.48
C ILE A 145 -16.65 0.42 8.34
N PRO A 146 -17.44 -0.23 9.25
CA PRO A 146 -18.54 0.22 10.09
C PRO A 146 -18.08 1.00 11.33
N VAL A 147 -18.84 2.03 11.68
CA VAL A 147 -18.68 2.77 12.94
C VAL A 147 -20.00 2.74 13.70
N ALA A 148 -19.99 2.38 14.97
CA ALA A 148 -21.18 2.32 15.83
C ALA A 148 -21.54 3.73 16.32
N ALA A 149 -22.04 4.58 15.40
CA ALA A 149 -22.49 5.95 15.69
C ALA A 149 -23.79 6.24 14.93
N GLU A 150 -24.68 6.99 15.55
CA GLU A 150 -25.94 7.45 14.94
C GLU A 150 -25.71 8.71 14.10
N LEU A 151 -24.69 8.70 13.24
CA LEU A 151 -24.31 9.78 12.35
C LEU A 151 -24.14 9.23 10.93
N PRO A 152 -24.50 9.97 9.87
CA PRO A 152 -24.29 9.52 8.50
C PRO A 152 -22.81 9.41 8.14
N GLN A 153 -21.97 10.28 8.71
CA GLN A 153 -20.52 10.29 8.57
C GLN A 153 -19.87 10.57 9.92
N PHE A 154 -18.69 10.00 10.14
CA PHE A 154 -17.93 10.19 11.37
C PHE A 154 -16.74 11.10 11.09
N VAL A 155 -16.99 12.42 11.10
CA VAL A 155 -16.00 13.46 10.76
C VAL A 155 -15.75 14.32 11.99
N GLU A 156 -14.48 14.42 12.41
CA GLU A 156 -13.99 15.23 13.54
C GLU A 156 -14.79 15.01 14.85
N GLN A 157 -15.21 13.78 15.10
CA GLN A 157 -15.99 13.46 16.29
C GLN A 157 -15.08 13.29 17.51
N PRO A 158 -15.45 13.89 18.68
CA PRO A 158 -14.67 13.77 19.90
C PRO A 158 -14.77 12.35 20.47
N VAL A 159 -13.63 11.72 20.72
CA VAL A 159 -13.52 10.39 21.32
C VAL A 159 -12.48 10.42 22.44
N GLN A 160 -12.88 10.06 23.65
CA GLN A 160 -11.96 9.92 24.77
C GLN A 160 -11.21 8.59 24.67
N VAL A 161 -9.88 8.64 24.59
CA VAL A 161 -9.02 7.47 24.55
C VAL A 161 -8.00 7.58 25.69
N ASN A 162 -8.12 6.72 26.68
CA ASN A 162 -7.31 6.79 27.89
C ASN A 162 -7.38 8.20 28.52
N ASP A 163 -6.26 8.87 28.61
CA ASP A 163 -6.05 10.20 29.22
C ASP A 163 -6.19 11.37 28.21
N ARG A 164 -6.54 11.09 26.92
CA ARG A 164 -6.55 12.11 25.88
C ARG A 164 -7.85 12.11 25.07
N LEU A 165 -8.34 13.31 24.77
CA LEU A 165 -9.45 13.52 23.84
C LEU A 165 -8.88 13.68 22.41
N PHE A 166 -9.36 12.85 21.49
CA PHE A 166 -9.06 12.95 20.06
C PHE A 166 -10.31 13.36 19.28
N HIS A 167 -10.11 14.03 18.16
CA HIS A 167 -11.15 14.31 17.17
C HIS A 167 -10.89 13.41 15.96
N MET A 168 -11.75 12.43 15.76
CA MET A 168 -11.53 11.34 14.79
C MET A 168 -12.40 11.50 13.54
N THR A 169 -11.83 11.17 12.39
CA THR A 169 -12.53 11.05 11.12
C THR A 169 -12.37 9.63 10.60
N ALA A 170 -13.48 8.95 10.31
CA ALA A 170 -13.47 7.57 9.83
C ALA A 170 -13.70 7.49 8.33
N VAL A 171 -12.97 6.59 7.66
CA VAL A 171 -13.01 6.35 6.21
C VAL A 171 -12.86 4.85 5.95
N SER A 172 -13.45 4.33 4.86
CA SER A 172 -13.20 2.96 4.41
C SER A 172 -12.70 2.93 2.97
N TRP A 173 -11.67 2.12 2.74
CA TRP A 173 -11.12 1.73 1.44
C TRP A 173 -11.41 0.25 1.12
N GLY A 174 -12.42 -0.33 1.80
CA GLY A 174 -12.71 -1.76 1.89
C GLY A 174 -12.34 -2.33 3.26
N ASN A 175 -11.44 -1.67 3.97
CA ASN A 175 -11.11 -1.88 5.38
C ASN A 175 -11.31 -0.57 6.17
N PRO A 176 -11.65 -0.64 7.47
CA PRO A 176 -11.88 0.56 8.29
C PRO A 176 -10.58 1.27 8.64
N HIS A 177 -10.61 2.59 8.52
CA HIS A 177 -9.57 3.52 8.95
C HIS A 177 -10.17 4.64 9.79
N CYS A 178 -9.41 5.16 10.76
CA CYS A 178 -9.69 6.44 11.38
C CYS A 178 -8.43 7.30 11.44
N ALA A 179 -8.57 8.59 11.17
CA ALA A 179 -7.50 9.58 11.25
C ALA A 179 -7.82 10.66 12.26
N MET A 180 -6.80 11.18 12.92
CA MET A 180 -6.90 12.27 13.88
C MET A 180 -5.68 13.16 13.84
N PHE A 181 -5.90 14.48 13.92
CA PHE A 181 -4.82 15.45 13.95
C PHE A 181 -4.22 15.58 15.36
N VAL A 182 -2.90 15.58 15.42
CA VAL A 182 -2.09 15.75 16.63
C VAL A 182 -1.04 16.83 16.41
N GLU A 183 -0.47 17.38 17.49
CA GLU A 183 0.51 18.47 17.38
C GLU A 183 1.86 17.97 16.85
N ASN A 184 2.33 16.82 17.31
CA ASN A 184 3.61 16.24 16.92
C ASN A 184 3.52 14.71 16.93
N VAL A 185 3.60 14.10 15.75
CA VAL A 185 3.53 12.63 15.60
C VAL A 185 4.78 11.94 16.15
N SER A 186 5.93 12.63 16.17
CA SER A 186 7.20 12.05 16.62
C SER A 186 7.24 11.82 18.13
N GLU A 187 6.49 12.63 18.89
CA GLU A 187 6.41 12.55 20.36
C GLU A 187 5.24 11.69 20.85
N LEU A 188 4.37 11.24 19.93
CA LEU A 188 3.19 10.49 20.30
C LEU A 188 3.55 9.04 20.63
N ASP A 189 2.99 8.52 21.70
CA ASP A 189 2.98 7.09 22.03
C ASP A 189 1.95 6.36 21.14
N VAL A 190 2.38 6.01 19.92
CA VAL A 190 1.51 5.38 18.91
C VAL A 190 1.04 4.02 19.37
N GLU A 191 1.86 3.25 20.08
CA GLU A 191 1.45 1.93 20.59
C GLU A 191 0.32 2.09 21.62
N LYS A 192 0.47 2.98 22.59
CA LYS A 192 -0.53 3.22 23.64
C LYS A 192 -1.89 3.59 23.05
N TYR A 193 -1.92 4.59 22.17
CA TYR A 193 -3.18 5.11 21.65
C TYR A 193 -3.70 4.28 20.46
N GLY A 194 -2.84 3.85 19.57
CA GLY A 194 -3.21 3.05 18.40
C GLY A 194 -3.86 1.73 18.80
N LYS A 195 -3.22 1.00 19.72
CA LYS A 195 -3.77 -0.24 20.27
C LYS A 195 -5.13 -0.01 20.98
N SER A 196 -5.22 1.04 21.79
CA SER A 196 -6.48 1.34 22.49
C SER A 196 -7.63 1.63 21.52
N ILE A 197 -7.36 2.38 20.44
CA ILE A 197 -8.36 2.71 19.41
C ILE A 197 -8.69 1.47 18.56
N GLU A 198 -7.71 0.68 18.13
CA GLU A 198 -7.94 -0.57 17.38
C GLU A 198 -8.92 -1.48 18.12
N TYR A 199 -8.78 -1.62 19.43
CA TYR A 199 -9.59 -2.51 20.26
C TYR A 199 -10.84 -1.85 20.86
N MET A 200 -11.17 -0.63 20.48
CA MET A 200 -12.41 0.05 20.88
C MET A 200 -13.59 -0.50 20.05
N THR A 201 -13.93 -1.78 20.28
CA THR A 201 -14.94 -2.51 19.49
C THR A 201 -16.37 -2.00 19.69
N GLU A 202 -16.61 -1.23 20.75
CA GLU A 202 -17.88 -0.52 20.98
C GLU A 202 -18.08 0.58 19.92
N LEU A 203 -17.03 1.23 19.44
CA LEU A 203 -17.06 2.24 18.39
C LEU A 203 -16.72 1.66 17.01
N PHE A 204 -15.71 0.80 16.93
CA PHE A 204 -15.25 0.13 15.72
C PHE A 204 -15.43 -1.39 15.83
N PRO A 205 -16.63 -1.95 15.55
CA PRO A 205 -16.94 -3.37 15.75
C PRO A 205 -15.98 -4.33 15.04
N ASN A 206 -15.45 -3.94 13.89
CA ASN A 206 -14.49 -4.72 13.12
C ASN A 206 -13.03 -4.28 13.35
N LYS A 207 -12.78 -3.57 14.47
CA LYS A 207 -11.51 -2.84 14.71
C LYS A 207 -11.21 -1.83 13.58
N THR A 208 -10.13 -1.10 13.67
CA THR A 208 -9.76 -0.08 12.68
C THR A 208 -8.25 0.08 12.58
N ASN A 209 -7.78 0.53 11.42
CA ASN A 209 -6.45 1.12 11.27
C ASN A 209 -6.50 2.55 11.81
N VAL A 210 -5.41 3.03 12.39
CA VAL A 210 -5.36 4.31 13.10
C VAL A 210 -4.24 5.17 12.56
N THR A 211 -4.59 6.32 11.99
CA THR A 211 -3.63 7.26 11.42
C THR A 211 -3.53 8.51 12.28
N PHE A 212 -2.39 8.75 12.87
CA PHE A 212 -2.07 9.99 13.57
C PHE A 212 -1.44 10.97 12.59
N VAL A 213 -2.00 12.19 12.49
CA VAL A 213 -1.66 13.18 11.46
C VAL A 213 -1.12 14.44 12.11
N GLU A 214 0.08 14.86 11.70
CA GLU A 214 0.63 16.17 12.02
C GLU A 214 0.43 17.11 10.83
N PHE A 215 -0.19 18.25 11.08
CA PHE A 215 -0.30 19.31 10.11
C PHE A 215 1.01 20.10 10.03
N VAL A 216 1.66 20.09 8.88
CA VAL A 216 2.86 20.91 8.63
C VAL A 216 2.51 22.16 7.81
N ARG A 217 1.81 21.94 6.67
CA ARG A 217 1.24 22.97 5.81
C ARG A 217 0.16 22.36 4.93
N ARG A 218 -0.60 23.17 4.21
CA ARG A 218 -1.79 22.71 3.45
C ARG A 218 -1.48 21.62 2.42
N ASP A 219 -0.30 21.62 1.84
CA ASP A 219 0.18 20.65 0.83
C ASP A 219 1.14 19.59 1.39
N TYR A 220 1.30 19.53 2.72
CA TYR A 220 2.25 18.61 3.35
C TYR A 220 1.82 18.19 4.77
N LEU A 221 1.60 16.89 4.94
CA LEU A 221 1.25 16.26 6.21
C LEU A 221 2.33 15.25 6.61
N LYS A 222 2.45 14.98 7.91
CA LYS A 222 3.24 13.84 8.43
C LYS A 222 2.30 12.88 9.13
N ILE A 223 2.57 11.59 9.01
CA ILE A 223 1.76 10.57 9.68
C ILE A 223 2.62 9.52 10.39
N ARG A 224 2.00 8.92 11.42
CA ARG A 224 2.37 7.60 11.94
C ARG A 224 1.13 6.73 11.97
N GLU A 225 1.31 5.45 11.67
CA GLU A 225 0.22 4.50 11.45
C GLU A 225 0.30 3.33 12.41
N TRP A 226 -0.85 2.98 12.98
CA TRP A 226 -1.06 1.73 13.69
C TRP A 226 -2.02 0.87 12.85
N GLU A 227 -1.53 -0.19 12.25
CA GLU A 227 -2.33 -1.05 11.40
C GLU A 227 -3.02 -2.16 12.19
N ARG A 228 -4.27 -2.40 11.88
CA ARG A 228 -5.15 -3.40 12.49
C ARG A 228 -4.53 -4.80 12.43
N GLY A 229 -4.26 -5.39 13.58
CA GLY A 229 -3.68 -6.73 13.73
C GLY A 229 -2.17 -6.81 13.52
N THR A 230 -1.52 -5.70 13.18
CA THR A 230 -0.08 -5.67 12.89
C THR A 230 0.69 -4.82 13.89
N GLY A 231 0.13 -3.66 14.29
CA GLY A 231 0.81 -2.69 15.13
C GLY A 231 1.34 -1.50 14.34
N GLU A 232 2.31 -0.76 14.90
CA GLU A 232 2.92 0.36 14.19
C GLU A 232 3.72 -0.13 12.99
N THR A 233 3.45 0.45 11.81
CA THR A 233 4.14 0.14 10.56
C THR A 233 4.87 1.37 10.02
N ILE A 234 5.82 1.14 9.12
CA ILE A 234 6.62 2.21 8.54
C ILE A 234 5.96 2.88 7.33
N GLY A 235 4.87 2.29 6.81
CA GLY A 235 4.17 2.86 5.67
C GLY A 235 2.86 2.17 5.32
N CYS A 236 1.79 2.96 5.32
CA CYS A 236 0.43 2.55 4.94
C CYS A 236 -0.15 3.53 3.91
N GLY A 237 -0.29 3.08 2.65
CA GLY A 237 -0.81 3.94 1.59
C GLY A 237 -2.25 4.41 1.83
N THR A 238 -3.13 3.51 2.31
CA THR A 238 -4.53 3.85 2.64
C THR A 238 -4.63 4.74 3.88
N GLY A 239 -3.69 4.64 4.82
CA GLY A 239 -3.54 5.59 5.92
C GLY A 239 -3.21 7.01 5.41
N CYS A 240 -2.28 7.14 4.45
CA CYS A 240 -1.99 8.42 3.80
C CYS A 240 -3.24 9.00 3.11
N CYS A 241 -3.99 8.18 2.38
CA CYS A 241 -5.25 8.60 1.76
C CYS A 241 -6.27 9.06 2.82
N THR A 242 -6.38 8.34 3.93
CA THR A 242 -7.29 8.69 5.04
C THR A 242 -6.91 10.02 5.69
N ALA A 243 -5.61 10.29 5.87
CA ALA A 243 -5.11 11.57 6.38
C ALA A 243 -5.55 12.75 5.50
N VAL A 244 -5.45 12.60 4.17
CA VAL A 244 -5.88 13.63 3.21
C VAL A 244 -7.39 13.82 3.23
N VAL A 245 -8.19 12.73 3.26
CA VAL A 245 -9.65 12.84 3.39
C VAL A 245 -10.03 13.58 4.66
N ALA A 246 -9.45 13.22 5.81
CA ALA A 246 -9.71 13.91 7.07
C ALA A 246 -9.31 15.38 7.01
N GLY A 247 -8.16 15.70 6.40
CA GLY A 247 -7.68 17.07 6.24
C GLY A 247 -8.55 17.93 5.34
N VAL A 248 -9.00 17.40 4.21
CA VAL A 248 -9.90 18.10 3.26
C VAL A 248 -11.26 18.34 3.89
N LEU A 249 -11.88 17.33 4.51
CA LEU A 249 -13.20 17.44 5.14
C LEU A 249 -13.20 18.44 6.30
N THR A 250 -12.06 18.65 6.95
CA THR A 250 -11.90 19.62 8.06
C THR A 250 -11.22 20.92 7.63
N ASN A 251 -11.05 21.14 6.32
CA ASN A 251 -10.42 22.32 5.71
C ASN A 251 -8.99 22.61 6.22
N ARG A 252 -8.23 21.56 6.61
CA ARG A 252 -6.85 21.67 7.06
C ARG A 252 -5.85 21.55 5.92
N CYS A 253 -6.11 20.73 4.92
CA CYS A 253 -5.19 20.56 3.79
C CYS A 253 -5.89 20.71 2.44
N ASP A 254 -5.10 20.82 1.39
CA ASP A 254 -5.55 20.84 0.00
C ASP A 254 -5.88 19.40 -0.46
N ARG A 255 -6.47 19.26 -1.66
CA ARG A 255 -6.80 17.95 -2.23
C ARG A 255 -5.58 17.21 -2.80
N LYS A 256 -4.50 17.91 -3.07
CA LYS A 256 -3.21 17.34 -3.50
C LYS A 256 -2.14 17.63 -2.45
N VAL A 257 -1.65 16.57 -1.83
CA VAL A 257 -0.82 16.64 -0.62
C VAL A 257 0.30 15.62 -0.67
N THR A 258 1.50 16.03 -0.31
CA THR A 258 2.57 15.10 0.05
C THR A 258 2.37 14.66 1.49
N VAL A 259 2.22 13.37 1.70
CA VAL A 259 2.10 12.76 3.03
C VAL A 259 3.39 12.01 3.37
N GLU A 260 4.13 12.52 4.34
CA GLU A 260 5.35 11.88 4.85
C GLU A 260 4.99 10.82 5.90
N GLN A 261 5.44 9.62 5.70
CA GLN A 261 5.38 8.50 6.64
C GLN A 261 6.81 8.03 6.96
N ILE A 262 7.01 7.15 7.93
CA ILE A 262 8.35 6.68 8.32
C ILE A 262 9.14 6.13 7.11
N GLY A 263 8.48 5.39 6.24
CA GLY A 263 9.08 4.79 5.05
C GLY A 263 9.37 5.76 3.90
N GLY A 264 8.90 7.02 3.98
CA GLY A 264 9.10 8.05 2.97
C GLY A 264 7.79 8.71 2.49
N PRO A 265 7.89 9.74 1.64
CA PRO A 265 6.74 10.53 1.20
C PRO A 265 5.93 9.85 0.10
N LEU A 266 4.61 9.99 0.17
CA LEU A 266 3.63 9.66 -0.87
C LEU A 266 2.93 10.94 -1.35
N GLU A 267 2.74 11.09 -2.65
CA GLU A 267 1.84 12.10 -3.21
C GLU A 267 0.42 11.53 -3.26
N ILE A 268 -0.50 12.19 -2.59
CA ILE A 268 -1.92 11.81 -2.51
C ILE A 268 -2.74 12.92 -3.14
N GLU A 269 -3.68 12.55 -4.02
CA GLU A 269 -4.58 13.49 -4.66
C GLU A 269 -6.01 12.97 -4.60
N TRP A 270 -6.89 13.73 -3.93
CA TRP A 270 -8.34 13.50 -3.97
C TRP A 270 -8.94 14.36 -5.07
N ASP A 271 -9.09 13.76 -6.23
CA ASP A 271 -9.56 14.44 -7.42
C ASP A 271 -11.01 14.91 -7.27
N GLU A 272 -11.26 16.16 -7.63
CA GLU A 272 -12.55 16.81 -7.42
C GLU A 272 -13.59 16.41 -8.48
N GLU A 273 -13.15 16.10 -9.71
CA GLU A 273 -14.04 15.78 -10.82
C GLU A 273 -14.54 14.35 -10.75
N THR A 274 -13.64 13.41 -10.44
CA THR A 274 -13.95 11.99 -10.40
C THR A 274 -14.33 11.49 -9.02
N ASN A 275 -14.04 12.24 -7.97
CA ASN A 275 -14.11 11.83 -6.56
C ASN A 275 -13.17 10.65 -6.21
N HIS A 276 -12.24 10.29 -7.09
CA HIS A 276 -11.29 9.22 -6.85
C HIS A 276 -10.06 9.73 -6.08
N MET A 277 -9.51 8.83 -5.28
CA MET A 277 -8.24 9.03 -4.61
C MET A 277 -7.12 8.41 -5.42
N PHE A 278 -6.12 9.21 -5.74
CA PHE A 278 -4.90 8.77 -6.41
C PHE A 278 -3.72 8.77 -5.44
N MET A 279 -2.96 7.69 -5.47
CA MET A 279 -1.78 7.51 -4.64
C MET A 279 -0.56 7.29 -5.54
N LYS A 280 0.41 8.22 -5.52
CA LYS A 280 1.61 8.17 -6.34
C LYS A 280 2.85 8.07 -5.47
N GLY A 281 3.71 7.12 -5.80
CA GLY A 281 4.99 6.92 -5.14
C GLY A 281 5.89 5.93 -5.87
N PRO A 282 7.16 5.82 -5.45
CA PRO A 282 8.12 4.92 -6.03
C PRO A 282 7.89 3.47 -5.59
N SER A 283 8.54 2.59 -6.33
CA SER A 283 8.91 1.24 -5.93
C SER A 283 10.36 1.01 -6.34
N HIS A 284 11.07 0.13 -5.64
CA HIS A 284 12.48 -0.10 -5.85
C HIS A 284 12.79 -1.59 -6.06
N THR A 285 13.50 -1.89 -7.14
CA THR A 285 14.17 -3.17 -7.32
C THR A 285 15.41 -3.18 -6.44
N VAL A 286 15.51 -4.17 -5.56
CA VAL A 286 16.64 -4.30 -4.63
C VAL A 286 17.74 -5.15 -5.28
N PHE A 287 17.36 -6.34 -5.77
CA PHE A 287 18.25 -7.22 -6.54
C PHE A 287 17.44 -8.29 -7.28
N GLU A 288 18.11 -8.95 -8.23
CA GLU A 288 17.64 -10.12 -8.95
C GLU A 288 18.55 -11.31 -8.66
N ALA A 289 17.96 -12.49 -8.49
CA ALA A 289 18.70 -13.70 -8.19
C ALA A 289 17.97 -14.98 -8.64
N GLU A 290 18.62 -16.10 -8.41
CA GLU A 290 18.05 -17.43 -8.58
C GLU A 290 18.17 -18.23 -7.29
N ILE A 291 17.17 -19.05 -6.99
CA ILE A 291 17.17 -19.96 -5.86
C ILE A 291 16.72 -21.36 -6.31
N ASP A 292 17.35 -22.39 -5.73
CA ASP A 292 16.91 -23.77 -5.93
C ASP A 292 15.69 -24.07 -5.06
N VAL A 293 14.59 -24.42 -5.71
CA VAL A 293 13.31 -24.77 -5.09
C VAL A 293 12.90 -26.23 -5.36
N SER A 294 13.81 -27.04 -5.86
CA SER A 294 13.53 -28.44 -6.26
C SER A 294 13.03 -29.32 -5.12
N GLN A 295 13.28 -28.94 -3.87
CA GLN A 295 12.82 -29.68 -2.68
C GLN A 295 11.40 -29.29 -2.25
N ILE A 296 10.80 -28.26 -2.87
CA ILE A 296 9.51 -27.70 -2.47
C ILE A 296 8.46 -27.88 -3.57
N MET A 297 8.92 -27.94 -4.81
CA MET A 297 8.09 -28.07 -6.02
C MET A 297 7.70 -29.51 -6.29
#